data_b5788b4e38f2deb735e4ba9ddc59bc80
#
_entry.id   b5788b4e38f2deb735e4ba9ddc59bc80
#
_cell.length_a   1.000
_cell.length_b   1.000
_cell.length_c   1.000
_cell.angle_alpha   90.00
_cell.angle_beta   90.00
_cell.angle_gamma   90.00
#
_symmetry.space_group_name_H-M   'P 1'
#
loop_
_entity.id
_entity.type
_entity.pdbx_description
1 polymer ?
#
loop_
_entity_poly.entity_id
_entity_poly.type
_entity_poly.pdbx_seq_one_letter_code
_entity_poly.pdbx_strand_id
1 'polypeptide(L)'
;MDVILEEYAGQVVPIRYHVWWPNGSDCFWLFNQPEVTDRVDYYGVPAVPQIHIDGPEYNLVTYDGLRAKFDERLAVSSPIRIANFVQMPYLDSVYVSFDVIADEEPSGTDLRLRLAVTEWRH
;
A
#
# COMPACT_ATOMS: atom_id res chain seq x y z
N MET A 1 -4.95 -15.67 -0.73
CA MET A 1 -4.36 -14.37 -0.30
C MET A 1 -4.90 -13.88 1.02
N ASP A 2 -6.20 -13.93 1.25
CA ASP A 2 -6.79 -13.37 2.49
C ASP A 2 -6.29 -14.07 3.77
N VAL A 3 -6.09 -15.40 3.73
CA VAL A 3 -5.56 -16.17 4.86
C VAL A 3 -4.19 -15.67 5.32
N ILE A 4 -3.27 -15.40 4.38
CA ILE A 4 -1.95 -14.91 4.73
C ILE A 4 -1.99 -13.46 5.24
N LEU A 5 -2.88 -12.64 4.73
CA LEU A 5 -3.05 -11.28 5.24
C LEU A 5 -3.61 -11.25 6.66
N GLU A 6 -4.48 -12.20 7.02
CA GLU A 6 -4.93 -12.39 8.39
C GLU A 6 -3.78 -12.82 9.33
N GLU A 7 -2.93 -13.72 8.88
CA GLU A 7 -1.76 -14.18 9.65
C GLU A 7 -0.78 -13.04 9.96
N TYR A 8 -0.64 -12.07 9.05
CA TYR A 8 0.24 -10.92 9.21
C TYR A 8 -0.51 -9.63 9.58
N ALA A 9 -1.71 -9.75 10.13
CA ALA A 9 -2.49 -8.58 10.55
C ALA A 9 -1.72 -7.69 11.52
N GLY A 10 -1.73 -6.37 11.28
CA GLY A 10 -0.96 -5.40 12.05
C GLY A 10 0.52 -5.30 11.68
N GLN A 11 1.03 -6.16 10.81
CA GLN A 11 2.42 -6.16 10.34
C GLN A 11 2.51 -5.82 8.84
N VAL A 12 1.51 -6.22 8.06
CA VAL A 12 1.41 -5.98 6.63
C VAL A 12 0.13 -5.20 6.35
N VAL A 13 0.24 -4.13 5.58
CA VAL A 13 -0.89 -3.29 5.18
C VAL A 13 -1.17 -3.50 3.69
N PRO A 14 -2.26 -4.20 3.32
CA PRO A 14 -2.64 -4.36 1.92
C PRO A 14 -3.39 -3.14 1.42
N ILE A 15 -2.98 -2.63 0.25
CA ILE A 15 -3.72 -1.62 -0.49
C ILE A 15 -4.04 -2.19 -1.86
N ARG A 16 -5.33 -2.21 -2.22
CA ARG A 16 -5.80 -2.75 -3.49
C ARG A 16 -6.28 -1.61 -4.37
N TYR A 17 -5.77 -1.58 -5.60
CA TYR A 17 -6.20 -0.64 -6.63
C TYR A 17 -6.96 -1.38 -7.72
N HIS A 18 -8.17 -0.91 -8.03
CA HIS A 18 -8.98 -1.43 -9.11
C HIS A 18 -8.72 -0.62 -10.38
N VAL A 19 -8.33 -1.31 -11.45
CA VAL A 19 -7.99 -0.68 -12.73
C VAL A 19 -9.15 -0.75 -13.72
N TRP A 20 -9.02 -0.04 -14.85
CA TRP A 20 -10.09 0.10 -15.86
C TRP A 20 -10.15 -1.02 -16.89
N TRP A 21 -9.23 -1.95 -16.86
CA TRP A 21 -9.25 -3.08 -17.79
C TRP A 21 -9.49 -4.41 -17.06
N PRO A 22 -10.03 -5.43 -17.74
CA PRO A 22 -10.47 -5.46 -19.14
C PRO A 22 -11.78 -4.71 -19.40
N ASN A 23 -12.43 -4.21 -18.36
CA ASN A 23 -13.74 -3.58 -18.44
C ASN A 23 -13.78 -2.34 -17.53
N GLY A 24 -13.99 -1.17 -18.15
CA GLY A 24 -14.02 0.12 -17.46
C GLY A 24 -15.26 0.38 -16.59
N SER A 25 -16.09 -0.62 -16.33
CA SER A 25 -17.28 -0.48 -15.50
C SER A 25 -17.09 -0.90 -14.04
N ASP A 26 -15.86 -1.19 -13.62
CA ASP A 26 -15.55 -1.47 -12.22
C ASP A 26 -15.93 -0.26 -11.36
N CYS A 27 -16.80 -0.45 -10.36
CA CYS A 27 -17.30 0.65 -9.54
C CYS A 27 -16.22 1.30 -8.68
N PHE A 28 -15.21 0.56 -8.26
CA PHE A 28 -14.09 1.11 -7.49
C PHE A 28 -13.18 1.97 -8.37
N TRP A 29 -12.95 1.56 -9.62
CA TRP A 29 -12.26 2.37 -10.61
C TRP A 29 -13.02 3.67 -10.90
N LEU A 30 -14.31 3.56 -11.18
CA LEU A 30 -15.14 4.73 -11.52
C LEU A 30 -15.18 5.77 -10.39
N PHE A 31 -15.06 5.33 -9.16
CA PHE A 31 -15.07 6.22 -8.00
C PHE A 31 -13.78 7.04 -7.85
N ASN A 32 -12.63 6.52 -8.26
CA ASN A 32 -11.33 7.17 -8.01
C ASN A 32 -10.35 7.03 -9.18
N GLN A 33 -10.77 7.45 -10.36
CA GLN A 33 -10.00 7.31 -11.59
C GLN A 33 -8.64 8.02 -11.57
N PRO A 34 -8.51 9.28 -11.10
CA PRO A 34 -7.23 10.00 -11.16
C PRO A 34 -6.13 9.32 -10.33
N GLU A 35 -6.42 8.97 -9.09
CA GLU A 35 -5.43 8.37 -8.20
C GLU A 35 -4.99 6.98 -8.65
N VAL A 36 -5.93 6.17 -9.15
CA VAL A 36 -5.61 4.84 -9.69
C VAL A 36 -4.75 4.96 -10.94
N THR A 37 -5.07 5.90 -11.82
CA THR A 37 -4.25 6.17 -13.02
C THR A 37 -2.83 6.57 -12.63
N ASP A 38 -2.68 7.49 -11.69
CA ASP A 38 -1.37 7.94 -11.22
C ASP A 38 -0.56 6.76 -10.61
N ARG A 39 -1.22 5.86 -9.91
CA ARG A 39 -0.56 4.68 -9.35
C ARG A 39 -0.17 3.65 -10.40
N VAL A 40 -1.03 3.41 -11.39
CA VAL A 40 -0.72 2.53 -12.52
C VAL A 40 0.49 3.05 -13.29
N ASP A 41 0.54 4.35 -13.55
CA ASP A 41 1.66 4.99 -14.24
C ASP A 41 2.95 4.95 -13.41
N TYR A 42 2.85 5.23 -12.12
CA TYR A 42 3.99 5.20 -11.20
C TYR A 42 4.65 3.83 -11.13
N TYR A 43 3.86 2.76 -11.05
CA TYR A 43 4.39 1.39 -10.99
C TYR A 43 4.62 0.78 -12.37
N GLY A 44 4.16 1.42 -13.45
CA GLY A 44 4.29 0.90 -14.81
C GLY A 44 3.55 -0.43 -15.01
N VAL A 45 2.30 -0.54 -14.55
CA VAL A 45 1.52 -1.79 -14.53
C VAL A 45 1.00 -2.13 -15.92
N PRO A 46 1.53 -3.17 -16.60
CA PRO A 46 1.09 -3.55 -17.95
C PRO A 46 -0.11 -4.49 -17.95
N ALA A 47 -0.32 -5.22 -16.87
CA ALA A 47 -1.38 -6.23 -16.75
C ALA A 47 -1.75 -6.47 -15.29
N VAL A 48 -2.93 -6.99 -15.05
CA VAL A 48 -3.41 -7.37 -13.71
C VAL A 48 -3.81 -8.85 -13.69
N PRO A 49 -3.73 -9.50 -12.52
CA PRO A 49 -3.27 -8.99 -11.24
C PRO A 49 -1.75 -8.77 -11.20
N GLN A 50 -1.32 -7.70 -10.54
CA GLN A 50 0.08 -7.42 -10.27
C GLN A 50 0.23 -7.04 -8.81
N ILE A 51 1.27 -7.55 -8.13
CA ILE A 51 1.55 -7.31 -6.72
C ILE A 51 2.90 -6.63 -6.59
N HIS A 52 2.94 -5.58 -5.78
CA HIS A 52 4.15 -4.92 -5.33
C HIS A 52 4.27 -5.04 -3.81
N ILE A 53 5.46 -5.38 -3.34
CA ILE A 53 5.76 -5.46 -1.91
C ILE A 53 6.89 -4.49 -1.60
N ASP A 54 6.59 -3.48 -0.81
CA ASP A 54 7.50 -2.37 -0.50
C ASP A 54 8.11 -1.70 -1.74
N GLY A 55 7.34 -1.63 -2.82
CA GLY A 55 7.70 -0.98 -4.08
C GLY A 55 7.94 -1.95 -5.24
N PRO A 56 8.92 -2.88 -5.19
CA PRO A 56 9.19 -3.79 -6.29
C PRO A 56 8.04 -4.78 -6.57
N GLU A 57 7.89 -5.13 -7.85
CA GLU A 57 6.99 -6.20 -8.26
C GLU A 57 7.41 -7.55 -7.68
N TYR A 58 6.42 -8.33 -7.25
CA TYR A 58 6.61 -9.67 -6.71
C TYR A 58 5.71 -10.69 -7.43
N ASN A 59 6.33 -11.72 -8.01
CA ASN A 59 5.66 -12.63 -8.93
C ASN A 59 5.33 -14.01 -8.34
N LEU A 60 5.96 -14.40 -7.24
CA LEU A 60 5.71 -15.70 -6.60
C LEU A 60 4.51 -15.62 -5.65
N VAL A 61 3.31 -15.50 -6.20
CA VAL A 61 2.07 -15.30 -5.46
C VAL A 61 1.49 -16.64 -5.01
N THR A 62 2.25 -17.32 -4.15
CA THR A 62 1.82 -18.51 -3.42
C THR A 62 1.84 -18.21 -1.92
N TYR A 63 1.17 -19.02 -1.11
CA TYR A 63 1.19 -18.85 0.34
C TYR A 63 2.63 -18.84 0.89
N ASP A 64 3.42 -19.86 0.55
CA ASP A 64 4.80 -19.95 1.03
C ASP A 64 5.70 -18.85 0.48
N GLY A 65 5.52 -18.48 -0.78
CA GLY A 65 6.27 -17.37 -1.41
C GLY A 65 5.98 -16.02 -0.76
N LEU A 66 4.72 -15.71 -0.53
CA LEU A 66 4.31 -14.47 0.15
C LEU A 66 4.78 -14.44 1.60
N ARG A 67 4.65 -15.55 2.31
CA ARG A 67 5.15 -15.68 3.69
C ARG A 67 6.64 -15.40 3.77
N ALA A 68 7.44 -16.06 2.93
CA ALA A 68 8.88 -15.85 2.89
C ALA A 68 9.24 -14.39 2.58
N LYS A 69 8.51 -13.76 1.65
CA LYS A 69 8.75 -12.35 1.30
C LYS A 69 8.35 -11.40 2.42
N PHE A 70 7.24 -11.64 3.08
CA PHE A 70 6.83 -10.84 4.23
C PHE A 70 7.84 -10.94 5.37
N ASP A 71 8.29 -12.15 5.71
CA ASP A 71 9.30 -12.37 6.74
C ASP A 71 10.63 -11.67 6.39
N GLU A 72 11.07 -11.75 5.14
CA GLU A 72 12.24 -11.03 4.63
C GLU A 72 12.10 -9.51 4.83
N ARG A 73 10.95 -8.94 4.44
CA ARG A 73 10.73 -7.50 4.54
C ARG A 73 10.56 -7.02 5.98
N LEU A 74 9.92 -7.79 6.82
CA LEU A 74 9.76 -7.47 8.24
C LEU A 74 11.09 -7.49 9.02
N ALA A 75 12.08 -8.23 8.52
CA ALA A 75 13.42 -8.25 9.10
C ALA A 75 14.26 -7.02 8.74
N VAL A 76 13.84 -6.21 7.77
CA VAL A 76 14.53 -4.98 7.37
C VAL A 76 14.11 -3.84 8.29
N SER A 77 15.07 -3.21 8.97
CA SER A 77 14.79 -2.03 9.76
C SER A 77 14.55 -0.81 8.87
N SER A 78 13.62 0.06 9.29
CA SER A 78 13.37 1.34 8.61
C SER A 78 14.16 2.45 9.28
N PRO A 79 14.84 3.33 8.53
CA PRO A 79 15.46 4.53 9.08
C PRO A 79 14.43 5.59 9.49
N ILE A 80 13.19 5.44 9.05
CA ILE A 80 12.11 6.40 9.30
C ILE A 80 11.01 5.73 10.12
N ARG A 81 10.47 6.48 11.07
CA ARG A 81 9.40 6.04 11.95
C ARG A 81 8.25 7.04 11.91
N ILE A 82 7.03 6.52 11.87
CA ILE A 82 5.81 7.32 12.06
C ILE A 82 5.41 7.26 13.54
N ALA A 83 5.21 8.41 14.14
CA ALA A 83 4.85 8.52 15.54
C ALA A 83 3.68 9.48 15.76
N ASN A 84 3.05 9.40 16.92
CA ASN A 84 1.96 10.29 17.34
C ASN A 84 0.81 10.33 16.30
N PHE A 85 0.47 9.18 15.75
CA PHE A 85 -0.58 9.06 14.76
C PHE A 85 -1.95 9.30 15.39
N VAL A 86 -2.68 10.28 14.86
CA VAL A 86 -4.06 10.61 15.25
C VAL A 86 -4.94 10.60 14.01
N GLN A 87 -6.06 9.91 14.12
CA GLN A 87 -7.07 9.86 13.08
C GLN A 87 -8.43 10.20 13.69
N MET A 88 -9.09 11.21 13.14
CA MET A 88 -10.43 11.60 13.55
C MET A 88 -11.36 11.64 12.34
N PRO A 89 -12.32 10.71 12.25
CA PRO A 89 -13.30 10.72 11.18
C PRO A 89 -14.39 11.77 11.43
N TYR A 90 -14.76 12.48 10.36
CA TYR A 90 -15.92 13.36 10.29
C TYR A 90 -16.92 12.80 9.27
N LEU A 91 -18.03 13.48 9.06
CA LEU A 91 -19.10 13.01 8.18
C LEU A 91 -18.63 12.80 6.72
N ASP A 92 -17.83 13.73 6.21
CA ASP A 92 -17.38 13.78 4.81
C ASP A 92 -15.87 13.88 4.65
N SER A 93 -15.14 13.77 5.75
CA SER A 93 -13.69 13.94 5.78
C SER A 93 -13.06 13.18 6.93
N VAL A 94 -11.75 13.04 6.88
CA VAL A 94 -10.97 12.50 7.98
C VAL A 94 -9.79 13.44 8.28
N TYR A 95 -9.62 13.77 9.55
CA TYR A 95 -8.44 14.47 10.02
C TYR A 95 -7.35 13.46 10.38
N VAL A 96 -6.15 13.67 9.87
CA VAL A 96 -4.99 12.82 10.15
C VAL A 96 -3.82 13.69 10.56
N SER A 97 -3.18 13.35 11.67
CA SER A 97 -1.97 14.00 12.17
C SER A 97 -0.95 12.95 12.59
N PHE A 98 0.30 13.17 12.26
CA PHE A 98 1.40 12.29 12.66
C PHE A 98 2.74 13.00 12.53
N ASP A 99 3.75 12.44 13.18
CA ASP A 99 5.14 12.88 13.08
C ASP A 99 5.94 11.88 12.24
N VAL A 100 6.80 12.39 11.38
CA VAL A 100 7.79 11.60 10.64
C VAL A 100 9.15 11.83 11.28
N ILE A 101 9.74 10.78 11.82
CA ILE A 101 10.99 10.84 12.56
C ILE A 101 12.05 10.00 11.85
N ALA A 102 13.18 10.62 11.51
CA ALA A 102 14.34 9.91 11.00
C ALA A 102 15.24 9.50 12.16
N ASP A 103 15.30 8.20 12.46
CA ASP A 103 16.20 7.63 13.47
C ASP A 103 17.63 7.46 12.92
N GLU A 104 17.76 7.31 11.60
CA GLU A 104 19.00 7.23 10.85
C GLU A 104 18.87 8.04 9.56
N GLU A 105 19.98 8.37 8.92
CA GLU A 105 19.95 9.05 7.63
C GLU A 105 19.33 8.16 6.55
N PRO A 106 18.18 8.55 5.96
CA PRO A 106 17.57 7.75 4.93
C PRO A 106 18.38 7.81 3.63
N SER A 107 18.46 6.70 2.92
CA SER A 107 19.08 6.65 1.60
C SER A 107 18.15 7.26 0.54
N GLY A 108 18.73 7.89 -0.48
CA GLY A 108 17.99 8.47 -1.58
C GLY A 108 17.95 10.00 -1.56
N THR A 109 17.64 10.57 -2.71
CA THR A 109 17.64 12.02 -2.93
C THR A 109 16.26 12.61 -3.21
N ASP A 110 15.28 11.76 -3.56
CA ASP A 110 13.89 12.16 -3.83
C ASP A 110 12.97 11.44 -2.84
N LEU A 111 13.00 11.90 -1.60
CA LEU A 111 12.17 11.33 -0.54
C LEU A 111 10.79 12.01 -0.55
N ARG A 112 9.74 11.19 -0.61
CA ARG A 112 8.37 11.67 -0.63
C ARG A 112 7.53 10.95 0.42
N LEU A 113 6.73 11.72 1.14
CA LEU A 113 5.68 11.20 1.99
C LEU A 113 4.39 11.05 1.19
N ARG A 114 3.75 9.91 1.32
CA ARG A 114 2.45 9.64 0.70
C ARG A 114 1.46 9.16 1.72
N LEU A 115 0.24 9.60 1.60
CA LEU A 115 -0.88 9.18 2.43
C LEU A 115 -1.93 8.51 1.53
N ALA A 116 -2.40 7.34 1.92
CA ALA A 116 -3.53 6.68 1.28
C ALA A 116 -4.71 6.63 2.24
N VAL A 117 -5.86 7.09 1.78
CA VAL A 117 -7.14 6.89 2.47
C VAL A 117 -7.83 5.71 1.80
N THR A 118 -8.08 4.66 2.56
CA THR A 118 -8.65 3.41 2.05
C THR A 118 -9.99 3.13 2.69
N GLU A 119 -10.89 2.51 1.92
CA GLU A 119 -12.13 1.98 2.44
C GLU A 119 -11.90 0.55 2.93
N TRP A 120 -12.26 0.29 4.19
CA TRP A 120 -12.22 -1.05 4.74
C TRP A 120 -13.53 -1.77 4.44
N ARG A 121 -13.45 -2.91 3.76
CA ARG A 121 -14.61 -3.78 3.55
C ARG A 121 -14.37 -5.14 4.21
N HIS A 122 -15.35 -5.55 4.91
CA HIS A 122 -15.40 -6.88 5.51
C HIS A 122 -15.86 -7.95 4.52
#